data_1acd27b99bd2504b79014d27051f1ff6
#
_entry.id   1acd27b99bd2504b79014d27051f1ff6
#
_cell.length_a   1.000
_cell.length_b   1.000
_cell.length_c   1.000
_cell.angle_alpha   90.00
_cell.angle_beta   90.00
_cell.angle_gamma   90.00
#
_symmetry.space_group_name_H-M   'P 1'
#
loop_
_entity.id
_entity.type
_entity.pdbx_description
1 polymer ?
#
loop_
_entity_poly.entity_id
_entity_poly.type
_entity_poly.pdbx_seq_one_letter_code
_entity_poly.pdbx_strand_id
1 'polypeptide(L)'
;MNEEILIVDDNVDIRNIINELIIDAGYKTRLAANYNQALAEIDNKLSDVAILDVKLDKGDNDGIELLSHIKSKNKDVPVIVITGHANIEMAVNSLKHGAFEFVEKPFDQTRLLNFISRAVENLQLKNQNKDYENKLFSSYDLIGDSKNTSSIRDQINKISI
;
A
#
# COMPACT_ATOMS: atom_id res chain seq x y z
N MET A 1 7.47 -13.89 -6.33
CA MET A 1 7.14 -12.50 -6.45
C MET A 1 5.97 -12.29 -7.35
N ASN A 2 4.81 -12.49 -6.79
CA ASN A 2 3.58 -12.32 -7.55
C ASN A 2 2.88 -11.01 -7.26
N GLU A 3 3.54 -10.15 -6.48
CA GLU A 3 2.95 -8.87 -6.14
C GLU A 3 2.79 -8.00 -7.37
N GLU A 4 1.66 -7.31 -7.42
CA GLU A 4 1.32 -6.44 -8.53
C GLU A 4 1.36 -4.99 -8.07
N ILE A 5 2.02 -4.15 -8.85
CA ILE A 5 2.24 -2.74 -8.48
C ILE A 5 1.61 -1.85 -9.54
N LEU A 6 0.71 -0.99 -9.10
CA LEU A 6 0.09 0.00 -9.97
C LEU A 6 0.98 1.23 -10.03
N ILE A 7 1.30 1.67 -11.24
CA ILE A 7 2.15 2.84 -11.47
C ILE A 7 1.31 3.90 -12.16
N VAL A 8 1.16 5.05 -11.52
CA VAL A 8 0.37 6.16 -12.05
C VAL A 8 1.26 7.38 -12.23
N ASP A 9 1.51 7.77 -13.46
CA ASP A 9 2.28 8.96 -13.79
C ASP A 9 1.87 9.39 -15.20
N ASP A 10 1.63 10.69 -15.38
CA ASP A 10 1.24 11.22 -16.68
C ASP A 10 2.44 11.40 -17.63
N ASN A 11 3.65 11.37 -17.10
CA ASN A 11 4.85 11.44 -17.93
C ASN A 11 5.21 10.04 -18.40
N VAL A 12 5.18 9.82 -19.72
CA VAL A 12 5.40 8.49 -20.28
C VAL A 12 6.81 7.99 -20.01
N ASP A 13 7.79 8.87 -20.02
CA ASP A 13 9.19 8.46 -19.83
C ASP A 13 9.41 7.99 -18.40
N ILE A 14 8.89 8.73 -17.43
CA ILE A 14 9.03 8.36 -16.03
C ILE A 14 8.26 7.08 -15.75
N ARG A 15 7.04 6.98 -16.28
CA ARG A 15 6.24 5.78 -16.11
C ARG A 15 6.96 4.55 -16.66
N ASN A 16 7.61 4.67 -17.81
CA ASN A 16 8.36 3.57 -18.40
C ASN A 16 9.60 3.21 -17.60
N ILE A 17 10.31 4.21 -17.07
CA ILE A 17 11.47 3.96 -16.22
C ILE A 17 11.09 3.18 -14.98
N ILE A 18 10.02 3.61 -14.31
CA ILE A 18 9.56 2.92 -13.10
C ILE A 18 9.08 1.51 -13.45
N ASN A 19 8.37 1.37 -14.57
CA ASN A 19 7.88 0.08 -15.00
C ASN A 19 9.02 -0.92 -15.22
N GLU A 20 10.05 -0.50 -15.94
CA GLU A 20 11.21 -1.36 -16.19
C GLU A 20 11.93 -1.74 -14.90
N LEU A 21 12.08 -0.78 -14.00
CA LEU A 21 12.72 -1.01 -12.72
C LEU A 21 11.99 -2.09 -11.91
N ILE A 22 10.68 -2.01 -11.90
CA ILE A 22 9.86 -2.93 -11.13
C ILE A 22 9.79 -4.31 -11.76
N ILE A 23 9.66 -4.37 -13.08
CA ILE A 23 9.65 -5.65 -13.79
C ILE A 23 10.99 -6.35 -13.61
N ASP A 24 12.10 -5.62 -13.71
CA ASP A 24 13.42 -6.19 -13.52
C ASP A 24 13.62 -6.74 -12.11
N ALA A 25 12.91 -6.18 -11.14
CA ALA A 25 12.97 -6.67 -9.76
C ALA A 25 12.07 -7.89 -9.51
N GLY A 26 11.29 -8.31 -10.51
CA GLY A 26 10.50 -9.52 -10.42
C GLY A 26 9.03 -9.32 -10.09
N TYR A 27 8.56 -8.09 -10.05
CA TYR A 27 7.15 -7.81 -9.75
C TYR A 27 6.33 -7.65 -11.03
N LYS A 28 5.01 -7.74 -10.88
CA LYS A 28 4.09 -7.45 -11.97
C LYS A 28 3.68 -6.00 -11.89
N THR A 29 3.28 -5.43 -13.03
CA THR A 29 2.90 -4.02 -13.07
C THR A 29 1.57 -3.82 -13.77
N ARG A 30 0.90 -2.74 -13.38
CA ARG A 30 -0.21 -2.15 -14.14
C ARG A 30 0.08 -0.67 -14.26
N LEU A 31 -0.28 -0.08 -15.39
CA LEU A 31 0.07 1.30 -15.69
C LEU A 31 -1.19 2.14 -15.88
N ALA A 32 -1.14 3.38 -15.41
CA ALA A 32 -2.18 4.37 -15.66
C ALA A 32 -1.52 5.70 -15.98
N ALA A 33 -2.02 6.38 -16.99
CA ALA A 33 -1.42 7.62 -17.46
C ALA A 33 -2.13 8.86 -16.96
N ASN A 34 -3.29 8.72 -16.35
CA ASN A 34 -4.05 9.87 -15.88
C ASN A 34 -4.97 9.45 -14.74
N TYR A 35 -5.66 10.44 -14.19
CA TYR A 35 -6.53 10.23 -13.03
C TYR A 35 -7.64 9.20 -13.32
N ASN A 36 -8.32 9.35 -14.45
CA ASN A 36 -9.44 8.46 -14.77
C ASN A 36 -8.99 7.03 -14.99
N GLN A 37 -7.86 6.82 -15.67
CA GLN A 37 -7.32 5.48 -15.86
C GLN A 37 -6.94 4.86 -14.52
N ALA A 38 -6.32 5.64 -13.66
CA ALA A 38 -5.94 5.15 -12.33
C ALA A 38 -7.16 4.76 -11.53
N LEU A 39 -8.19 5.60 -11.55
CA LEU A 39 -9.42 5.33 -10.83
C LEU A 39 -10.07 4.04 -11.32
N ALA A 40 -10.11 3.86 -12.64
CA ALA A 40 -10.66 2.65 -13.22
C ALA A 40 -9.88 1.39 -12.81
N GLU A 41 -8.56 1.48 -12.78
CA GLU A 41 -7.73 0.36 -12.36
C GLU A 41 -7.96 0.02 -10.90
N ILE A 42 -8.04 1.02 -10.04
CA ILE A 42 -8.28 0.83 -8.62
C ILE A 42 -9.64 0.20 -8.37
N ASP A 43 -10.67 0.69 -9.07
CA ASP A 43 -12.02 0.19 -8.88
C ASP A 43 -12.21 -1.22 -9.44
N ASN A 44 -11.46 -1.55 -10.50
CA ASN A 44 -11.53 -2.88 -11.08
C ASN A 44 -10.90 -3.91 -10.13
N LYS A 45 -9.69 -3.64 -9.66
CA LYS A 45 -8.99 -4.53 -8.75
C LYS A 45 -7.85 -3.76 -8.09
N LEU A 46 -7.76 -3.81 -6.76
CA LEU A 46 -6.66 -3.18 -6.07
C LEU A 46 -5.35 -3.91 -6.35
N SER A 47 -4.30 -3.14 -6.56
CA SER A 47 -2.96 -3.71 -6.64
C SER A 47 -2.44 -3.96 -5.23
N ASP A 48 -1.33 -4.68 -5.13
CA ASP A 48 -0.71 -4.95 -3.84
C ASP A 48 0.01 -3.72 -3.30
N VAL A 49 0.60 -2.93 -4.20
CA VAL A 49 1.28 -1.68 -3.88
C VAL A 49 0.92 -0.68 -4.98
N ALA A 50 0.89 0.59 -4.67
CA ALA A 50 0.65 1.63 -5.66
C ALA A 50 1.73 2.70 -5.60
N ILE A 51 2.11 3.20 -6.77
CA ILE A 51 3.03 4.34 -6.90
C ILE A 51 2.26 5.42 -7.63
N LEU A 52 2.07 6.56 -6.99
CA LEU A 52 1.21 7.62 -7.50
C LEU A 52 1.99 8.93 -7.66
N ASP A 53 1.85 9.57 -8.81
CA ASP A 53 2.29 10.93 -8.98
C ASP A 53 1.24 11.85 -8.37
N VAL A 54 1.67 12.87 -7.64
CA VAL A 54 0.75 13.78 -6.98
C VAL A 54 -0.04 14.60 -7.98
N LYS A 55 0.64 15.10 -9.01
CA LYS A 55 0.00 15.99 -9.97
C LYS A 55 -0.24 15.27 -11.27
N LEU A 56 -1.47 15.03 -11.59
CA LEU A 56 -1.88 14.41 -12.84
C LEU A 56 -2.66 15.43 -13.67
N ASP A 57 -3.52 14.95 -14.55
CA ASP A 57 -4.20 15.80 -15.53
C ASP A 57 -5.35 16.63 -14.98
N LYS A 58 -5.93 16.22 -13.85
CA LYS A 58 -7.11 16.93 -13.33
C LYS A 58 -6.78 18.05 -12.36
N GLY A 59 -5.74 17.91 -11.58
CA GLY A 59 -5.39 18.94 -10.62
C GLY A 59 -4.12 18.64 -9.87
N ASP A 60 -3.81 19.54 -8.94
CA ASP A 60 -2.54 19.51 -8.24
C ASP A 60 -2.46 18.42 -7.16
N ASN A 61 -3.60 17.88 -6.76
CA ASN A 61 -3.66 16.89 -5.68
C ASN A 61 -4.25 15.56 -6.14
N ASP A 62 -4.19 15.26 -7.41
CA ASP A 62 -4.78 14.03 -7.96
C ASP A 62 -4.25 12.78 -7.27
N GLY A 63 -2.94 12.73 -7.02
CA GLY A 63 -2.35 11.58 -6.35
C GLY A 63 -2.83 11.42 -4.93
N ILE A 64 -3.07 12.53 -4.24
CA ILE A 64 -3.58 12.48 -2.86
C ILE A 64 -5.02 11.97 -2.86
N GLU A 65 -5.82 12.40 -3.83
CA GLU A 65 -7.20 11.89 -3.95
C GLU A 65 -7.21 10.40 -4.26
N LEU A 66 -6.34 9.95 -5.15
CA LEU A 66 -6.21 8.53 -5.46
C LEU A 66 -5.73 7.74 -4.24
N LEU A 67 -4.80 8.30 -3.49
CA LEU A 67 -4.32 7.70 -2.25
C LEU A 67 -5.48 7.50 -1.27
N SER A 68 -6.28 8.52 -1.07
CA SER A 68 -7.44 8.43 -0.18
C SER A 68 -8.43 7.39 -0.68
N HIS A 69 -8.63 7.32 -1.98
CA HIS A 69 -9.55 6.35 -2.58
C HIS A 69 -9.06 4.92 -2.35
N ILE A 70 -7.77 4.67 -2.55
CA ILE A 70 -7.19 3.36 -2.28
C ILE A 70 -7.36 2.98 -0.81
N LYS A 71 -7.05 3.91 0.08
CA LYS A 71 -7.14 3.64 1.52
C LYS A 71 -8.56 3.41 1.98
N SER A 72 -9.54 4.02 1.30
CA SER A 72 -10.94 3.77 1.61
C SER A 72 -11.37 2.34 1.26
N LYS A 73 -10.70 1.74 0.28
CA LYS A 73 -11.00 0.35 -0.12
C LYS A 73 -10.21 -0.65 0.72
N ASN A 74 -8.96 -0.37 1.00
CA ASN A 74 -8.12 -1.23 1.84
C ASN A 74 -6.97 -0.40 2.42
N LYS A 75 -7.04 -0.15 3.70
CA LYS A 75 -6.07 0.70 4.38
C LYS A 75 -4.67 0.09 4.45
N ASP A 76 -4.54 -1.20 4.17
CA ASP A 76 -3.27 -1.91 4.27
C ASP A 76 -2.44 -1.86 2.99
N VAL A 77 -2.98 -1.35 1.89
CA VAL A 77 -2.23 -1.24 0.64
C VAL A 77 -1.19 -0.13 0.78
N PRO A 78 0.11 -0.45 0.68
CA PRO A 78 1.13 0.58 0.75
C PRO A 78 1.10 1.44 -0.50
N VAL A 79 1.19 2.75 -0.33
CA VAL A 79 1.18 3.70 -1.43
C VAL A 79 2.43 4.58 -1.33
N ILE A 80 3.20 4.63 -2.41
CA ILE A 80 4.36 5.50 -2.52
C ILE A 80 3.96 6.68 -3.39
N VAL A 81 4.11 7.88 -2.87
CA VAL A 81 3.74 9.11 -3.59
C VAL A 81 5.00 9.74 -4.15
N ILE A 82 4.98 10.07 -5.44
CA ILE A 82 6.12 10.71 -6.13
C ILE A 82 5.68 12.07 -6.64
N THR A 83 6.54 13.06 -6.53
CA THR A 83 6.23 14.39 -7.04
C THR A 83 7.47 15.13 -7.51
N GLY A 84 7.32 15.96 -8.53
CA GLY A 84 8.37 16.83 -9.01
C GLY A 84 8.43 18.15 -8.26
N HIS A 85 7.46 18.43 -7.42
CA HIS A 85 7.38 19.72 -6.70
C HIS A 85 7.17 19.47 -5.22
N ALA A 86 8.14 18.81 -4.61
CA ALA A 86 8.03 18.45 -3.20
C ALA A 86 8.24 19.67 -2.31
N ASN A 87 7.45 19.76 -1.26
CA ASN A 87 7.71 20.67 -0.16
C ASN A 87 7.26 19.95 1.11
N ILE A 88 7.63 20.50 2.26
CA ILE A 88 7.36 19.86 3.53
C ILE A 88 5.87 19.68 3.75
N GLU A 89 5.08 20.67 3.37
CA GLU A 89 3.63 20.63 3.56
C GLU A 89 3.01 19.47 2.76
N MET A 90 3.41 19.31 1.52
CA MET A 90 2.90 18.27 0.65
C MET A 90 3.30 16.88 1.17
N ALA A 91 4.55 16.73 1.63
CA ALA A 91 5.02 15.48 2.20
C ALA A 91 4.22 15.12 3.44
N VAL A 92 4.02 16.07 4.35
CA VAL A 92 3.25 15.84 5.57
C VAL A 92 1.81 15.47 5.23
N ASN A 93 1.23 16.16 4.26
CA ASN A 93 -0.15 15.88 3.84
C ASN A 93 -0.29 14.46 3.29
N SER A 94 0.67 14.05 2.46
CA SER A 94 0.66 12.68 1.92
C SER A 94 0.72 11.64 3.02
N LEU A 95 1.62 11.84 3.98
CA LEU A 95 1.76 10.89 5.08
C LEU A 95 0.53 10.87 5.99
N LYS A 96 -0.10 12.03 6.18
CA LYS A 96 -1.34 12.09 6.96
C LYS A 96 -2.47 11.31 6.29
N HIS A 97 -2.48 11.23 4.97
CA HIS A 97 -3.48 10.47 4.24
C HIS A 97 -3.12 8.99 4.13
N GLY A 98 -2.01 8.58 4.73
CA GLY A 98 -1.65 7.18 4.82
C GLY A 98 -0.61 6.70 3.82
N ALA A 99 0.10 7.61 3.16
CA ALA A 99 1.17 7.21 2.25
C ALA A 99 2.26 6.46 3.01
N PHE A 100 2.78 5.42 2.40
CA PHE A 100 3.87 4.64 2.97
C PHE A 100 5.18 5.42 2.90
N GLU A 101 5.41 6.11 1.79
CA GLU A 101 6.61 6.91 1.58
C GLU A 101 6.33 8.01 0.59
N PHE A 102 7.16 9.06 0.62
CA PHE A 102 7.06 10.21 -0.26
C PHE A 102 8.42 10.42 -0.92
N VAL A 103 8.42 10.50 -2.25
CA VAL A 103 9.65 10.56 -3.05
C VAL A 103 9.61 11.77 -3.97
N GLU A 104 10.72 12.49 -4.04
CA GLU A 104 10.83 13.66 -4.90
C GLU A 104 11.52 13.29 -6.21
N LYS A 105 11.03 13.83 -7.32
CA LYS A 105 11.70 13.70 -8.61
C LYS A 105 12.77 14.77 -8.74
N PRO A 106 13.90 14.50 -9.36
CA PRO A 106 14.33 13.21 -9.88
C PRO A 106 14.72 12.28 -8.74
N PHE A 107 14.40 11.01 -8.88
CA PHE A 107 14.63 10.07 -7.80
C PHE A 107 15.79 9.13 -8.13
N ASP A 108 16.41 8.62 -7.08
CA ASP A 108 17.42 7.58 -7.20
C ASP A 108 16.68 6.25 -7.38
N GLN A 109 16.99 5.54 -8.45
CA GLN A 109 16.30 4.27 -8.75
C GLN A 109 16.50 3.24 -7.67
N THR A 110 17.70 3.15 -7.11
CA THR A 110 18.00 2.22 -6.03
C THR A 110 17.15 2.54 -4.79
N ARG A 111 17.02 3.81 -4.48
CA ARG A 111 16.23 4.23 -3.33
C ARG A 111 14.76 3.93 -3.53
N LEU A 112 14.22 4.18 -4.73
CA LEU A 112 12.85 3.87 -5.03
C LEU A 112 12.59 2.37 -4.91
N LEU A 113 13.50 1.56 -5.46
CA LEU A 113 13.38 0.12 -5.39
C LEU A 113 13.41 -0.37 -3.93
N ASN A 114 14.24 0.25 -3.10
CA ASN A 114 14.27 -0.09 -1.68
C ASN A 114 12.94 0.21 -1.00
N PHE A 115 12.31 1.33 -1.32
CA PHE A 115 11.00 1.67 -0.78
C PHE A 115 9.95 0.65 -1.23
N ILE A 116 9.98 0.25 -2.49
CA ILE A 116 9.05 -0.74 -3.01
C ILE A 116 9.23 -2.07 -2.30
N SER A 117 10.47 -2.49 -2.13
CA SER A 117 10.80 -3.73 -1.44
C SER A 117 10.29 -3.71 0.00
N ARG A 118 10.48 -2.61 0.70
CA ARG A 118 10.00 -2.44 2.07
C ARG A 118 8.47 -2.42 2.12
N ALA A 119 7.83 -1.82 1.12
CA ALA A 119 6.37 -1.79 1.06
C ALA A 119 5.81 -3.20 0.88
N VAL A 120 6.41 -3.98 0.00
CA VAL A 120 5.99 -5.37 -0.23
C VAL A 120 6.20 -6.20 1.03
N GLU A 121 7.35 -6.05 1.69
CA GLU A 121 7.64 -6.75 2.92
C GLU A 121 6.63 -6.39 4.02
N ASN A 122 6.31 -5.11 4.15
CA ASN A 122 5.33 -4.64 5.12
C ASN A 122 3.96 -5.27 4.87
N LEU A 123 3.55 -5.36 3.61
CA LEU A 123 2.29 -5.99 3.24
C LEU A 123 2.28 -7.47 3.61
N GLN A 124 3.37 -8.18 3.33
CA GLN A 124 3.48 -9.60 3.65
C GLN A 124 3.39 -9.84 5.16
N LEU A 125 4.04 -8.99 5.95
CA LEU A 125 4.00 -9.10 7.40
C LEU A 125 2.58 -8.87 7.94
N LYS A 126 1.87 -7.90 7.38
CA LYS A 126 0.49 -7.64 7.79
C LYS A 126 -0.41 -8.83 7.48
N ASN A 127 -0.22 -9.45 6.33
CA ASN A 127 -1.01 -10.62 5.94
C ASN A 127 -0.72 -11.80 6.86
N GLN A 128 0.54 -12.01 7.22
CA GLN A 128 0.92 -13.07 8.15
C GLN A 128 0.29 -12.85 9.52
N ASN A 129 0.30 -11.63 10.01
CA ASN A 129 -0.30 -11.32 11.30
C ASN A 129 -1.80 -11.59 11.31
N LYS A 130 -2.48 -11.25 10.24
CA LYS A 130 -3.91 -11.53 10.14
C LYS A 130 -4.20 -13.02 10.17
N ASP A 131 -3.41 -13.81 9.45
CA ASP A 131 -3.57 -15.27 9.43
C ASP A 131 -3.34 -15.85 10.82
N TYR A 132 -2.34 -15.36 11.53
CA TYR A 132 -2.03 -15.82 12.86
C TYR A 132 -3.16 -15.52 13.84
N GLU A 133 -3.71 -14.32 13.77
CA GLU A 133 -4.85 -13.94 14.60
C GLU A 133 -6.06 -14.79 14.32
N ASN A 134 -6.34 -15.07 13.08
CA ASN A 134 -7.46 -15.94 12.71
C ASN A 134 -7.32 -17.33 13.27
N LYS A 135 -6.11 -17.87 13.26
CA LYS A 135 -5.87 -19.19 13.85
C LYS A 135 -6.09 -19.17 15.35
N LEU A 136 -5.68 -18.14 16.03
CA LEU A 136 -5.89 -18.01 17.45
C LEU A 136 -7.37 -17.97 17.79
N PHE A 137 -8.15 -17.19 17.05
CA PHE A 137 -9.58 -17.13 17.28
C PHE A 137 -10.25 -18.48 17.07
N SER A 138 -9.86 -19.19 16.05
CA SER A 138 -10.40 -20.53 15.81
C SER A 138 -10.12 -21.47 16.97
N SER A 139 -8.91 -21.39 17.52
CA SER A 139 -8.56 -22.21 18.69
C SER A 139 -9.39 -21.84 19.89
N TYR A 140 -9.62 -20.57 20.12
CA TYR A 140 -10.41 -20.12 21.24
C TYR A 140 -11.86 -20.58 21.11
N ASP A 141 -12.39 -20.54 19.91
CA ASP A 141 -13.77 -20.98 19.69
C ASP A 141 -13.93 -22.46 20.01
N LEU A 142 -12.95 -23.24 19.71
CA LEU A 142 -12.97 -24.66 20.01
C LEU A 142 -12.95 -24.96 21.51
N ILE A 143 -12.25 -24.13 22.25
CA ILE A 143 -12.15 -24.31 23.67
C ILE A 143 -13.27 -23.61 24.37
N GLY A 144 -13.65 -22.52 23.83
CA GLY A 144 -14.46 -21.61 24.54
C GLY A 144 -15.85 -21.91 24.69
N ASP A 145 -16.31 -22.96 24.10
CA ASP A 145 -17.61 -23.14 24.21
C ASP A 145 -17.88 -23.40 25.61
N SER A 146 -17.01 -23.56 26.35
CA SER A 146 -17.23 -23.79 27.65
C SER A 146 -17.54 -22.57 28.33
N LYS A 147 -18.24 -22.64 29.26
CA LYS A 147 -18.60 -21.62 29.88
C LYS A 147 -17.70 -21.08 30.68
N ASN A 148 -16.84 -21.64 31.07
CA ASN A 148 -15.93 -20.97 31.78
C ASN A 148 -15.31 -20.08 30.83
N THR A 149 -15.91 -19.70 29.79
CA THR A 149 -15.40 -18.81 28.89
C THR A 149 -14.88 -17.54 29.49
N SER A 150 -15.53 -16.99 30.47
CA SER A 150 -15.03 -15.77 31.01
C SER A 150 -13.77 -16.00 31.79
N SER A 151 -13.69 -17.01 32.58
CA SER A 151 -12.48 -17.28 33.26
C SER A 151 -11.38 -17.60 32.30
N ILE A 152 -11.68 -18.35 31.32
CA ILE A 152 -10.72 -18.66 30.30
C ILE A 152 -10.30 -17.42 29.60
N ARG A 153 -11.23 -16.54 29.37
CA ARG A 153 -10.91 -15.33 28.70
C ARG A 153 -9.94 -14.52 29.51
N ASP A 154 -10.07 -14.45 30.79
CA ASP A 154 -9.12 -13.77 31.61
C ASP A 154 -7.76 -14.43 31.54
N GLN A 155 -7.71 -15.72 31.55
CA GLN A 155 -6.48 -16.44 31.44
C GLN A 155 -5.86 -16.25 30.09
N ILE A 156 -6.68 -16.23 29.06
CA ILE A 156 -6.18 -16.02 27.74
C ILE A 156 -5.58 -14.65 27.61
N ASN A 157 -6.17 -13.66 28.20
CA ASN A 157 -5.59 -12.36 28.20
C ASN A 157 -4.20 -12.34 28.80
N LYS A 158 -3.97 -13.17 29.78
CA LYS A 158 -2.66 -13.27 30.34
C LYS A 158 -1.77 -14.10 29.49
N ILE A 159 -2.30 -15.13 28.92
CA ILE A 159 -1.52 -16.03 28.17
C ILE A 159 -1.23 -15.56 26.80
N SER A 160 -2.20 -15.03 26.15
CA SER A 160 -2.02 -14.61 24.80
C SER A 160 -1.20 -13.37 24.75
N ILE A 161 -0.88 -12.88 25.80
CA ILE A 161 -0.06 -11.76 25.85
C ILE A 161 1.36 -12.08 25.76
#